data_c149c1f373d5a5d286303145a5e40dbb
#
_entry.id   c149c1f373d5a5d286303145a5e40dbb
#
_cell.length_a   1.000
_cell.length_b   1.000
_cell.length_c   1.000
_cell.angle_alpha   90.00
_cell.angle_beta   90.00
_cell.angle_gamma   90.00
#
_symmetry.space_group_name_H-M   'P 1'
#
loop_
_entity.id
_entity.type
_entity.pdbx_description
1 polymer ?
#
loop_
_entity_poly.entity_id
_entity_poly.type
_entity_poly.pdbx_seq_one_letter_code
_entity_poly.pdbx_strand_id
1 'polypeptide(L)'
;EKNLSVETLRGIAILLVVVGHVVGSGPGGGMKIDFPHPLRYLYVWIDYIQMPLFTAIAGWAYALKPFSASSGFGSFVRKKALRLLVPMAAVGTLYFLVQYLMPGTNNKGELSQMWRIYVFPYTIYWYLPSLFLIFVVQWWMDSRKWMDTPGKWAVCCMAALILSRINDVWILHEVPDLFSFKGALGQLPYFFVGVASCRFAVPLYSRPAVRHVMLAVALCGIALIQTVWFYPGKCASLSMLLYPVTLIPALFLLLASKWHNRFFVWIGSYAYSIYLFHGFGTSGGRIILKMMGIDAIVPILLSATFIATIGPVLVDKLLDRSGMLRMLFLGRK
;
A
#
# COMPACT_ATOMS: atom_id res chain seq x y z
N GLU A 1 -17.29 13.17 11.28
CA GLU A 1 -17.65 12.96 9.86
C GLU A 1 -16.50 12.31 9.09
N LYS A 2 -16.82 11.42 8.14
CA LYS A 2 -15.81 10.85 7.25
C LYS A 2 -15.39 11.90 6.22
N ASN A 3 -14.09 12.08 6.02
CA ASN A 3 -13.58 12.94 4.95
C ASN A 3 -13.74 12.21 3.60
N LEU A 4 -14.72 12.65 2.80
CA LEU A 4 -15.08 12.02 1.52
C LEU A 4 -13.94 12.06 0.50
N SER A 5 -13.11 13.10 0.50
CA SER A 5 -11.96 13.20 -0.40
C SER A 5 -10.91 12.12 -0.07
N VAL A 6 -10.61 11.91 1.22
CA VAL A 6 -9.67 10.86 1.64
C VAL A 6 -10.23 9.47 1.39
N GLU A 7 -11.54 9.25 1.59
CA GLU A 7 -12.18 7.98 1.22
C GLU A 7 -12.13 7.73 -0.30
N THR A 8 -12.27 8.78 -1.11
CA THR A 8 -12.10 8.70 -2.57
C THR A 8 -10.67 8.27 -2.92
N LEU A 9 -9.67 8.91 -2.32
CA LEU A 9 -8.26 8.56 -2.55
C LEU A 9 -7.96 7.12 -2.11
N ARG A 10 -8.58 6.67 -1.00
CA ARG A 10 -8.46 5.27 -0.55
C ARG A 10 -9.04 4.29 -1.56
N GLY A 11 -10.21 4.63 -2.14
CA GLY A 11 -10.82 3.82 -3.20
C GLY A 11 -9.97 3.76 -4.47
N ILE A 12 -9.37 4.88 -4.87
CA ILE A 12 -8.44 4.92 -5.99
C ILE A 12 -7.19 4.08 -5.68
N ALA A 13 -6.58 4.28 -4.52
CA ALA A 13 -5.37 3.57 -4.12
C ALA A 13 -5.57 2.04 -4.13
N ILE A 14 -6.69 1.54 -3.60
CA ILE A 14 -6.94 0.09 -3.58
C ILE A 14 -7.22 -0.46 -4.98
N LEU A 15 -7.87 0.28 -5.86
CA LEU A 15 -8.04 -0.14 -7.25
C LEU A 15 -6.72 -0.21 -8.00
N LEU A 16 -5.82 0.76 -7.77
CA LEU A 16 -4.47 0.71 -8.33
C LEU A 16 -3.71 -0.54 -7.83
N VAL A 17 -3.82 -0.89 -6.54
CA VAL A 17 -3.25 -2.12 -6.01
C VAL A 17 -3.79 -3.36 -6.72
N VAL A 18 -5.11 -3.44 -6.89
CA VAL A 18 -5.75 -4.58 -7.59
C VAL A 18 -5.25 -4.68 -9.03
N VAL A 19 -5.32 -3.58 -9.80
CA VAL A 19 -4.86 -3.56 -11.21
C VAL A 19 -3.37 -3.89 -11.31
N GLY A 20 -2.54 -3.32 -10.42
CA GLY A 20 -1.12 -3.63 -10.37
C GLY A 20 -0.84 -5.12 -10.15
N HIS A 21 -1.59 -5.78 -9.26
CA HIS A 21 -1.44 -7.22 -9.03
C HIS A 21 -2.04 -8.10 -10.14
N VAL A 22 -3.05 -7.63 -10.88
CA VAL A 22 -3.55 -8.33 -12.08
C VAL A 22 -2.50 -8.28 -13.17
N VAL A 23 -1.93 -7.10 -13.47
CA VAL A 23 -0.86 -6.95 -14.47
C VAL A 23 0.40 -7.71 -14.02
N GLY A 24 0.79 -7.54 -12.78
CA GLY A 24 1.96 -8.19 -12.16
C GLY A 24 3.25 -7.40 -12.31
N SER A 25 4.20 -7.66 -11.40
CA SER A 25 5.47 -6.93 -11.32
C SER A 25 6.51 -7.31 -12.38
N GLY A 26 6.24 -8.32 -13.20
CA GLY A 26 7.16 -8.78 -14.27
C GLY A 26 6.75 -10.12 -14.86
N PRO A 27 7.64 -10.75 -15.63
CA PRO A 27 7.35 -12.00 -16.37
C PRO A 27 6.93 -13.18 -15.48
N GLY A 28 7.29 -13.15 -14.20
CA GLY A 28 6.95 -14.22 -13.24
C GLY A 28 5.61 -14.04 -12.52
N GLY A 29 4.99 -12.85 -12.59
CA GLY A 29 3.80 -12.50 -11.81
C GLY A 29 2.59 -12.08 -12.64
N GLY A 30 1.40 -12.07 -12.00
CA GLY A 30 0.17 -11.61 -12.63
C GLY A 30 -0.09 -12.22 -14.00
N MET A 31 -0.30 -11.37 -15.00
CA MET A 31 -0.52 -11.76 -16.40
C MET A 31 0.77 -12.10 -17.15
N LYS A 32 1.93 -12.06 -16.50
CA LYS A 32 3.26 -12.36 -17.09
C LYS A 32 3.62 -11.44 -18.27
N ILE A 33 3.27 -10.17 -18.16
CA ILE A 33 3.53 -9.15 -19.19
C ILE A 33 4.88 -8.48 -18.92
N ASP A 34 5.67 -8.26 -19.99
CA ASP A 34 6.95 -7.58 -19.94
C ASP A 34 7.04 -6.44 -20.98
N PHE A 35 8.13 -5.66 -20.91
CA PHE A 35 8.41 -4.62 -21.90
C PHE A 35 8.59 -5.24 -23.30
N PRO A 36 8.14 -4.51 -24.35
CA PRO A 36 7.60 -3.14 -24.39
C PRO A 36 6.06 -3.03 -24.31
N HIS A 37 5.37 -3.98 -23.70
CA HIS A 37 3.91 -3.97 -23.67
C HIS A 37 3.33 -2.77 -22.89
N PRO A 38 2.29 -2.05 -23.38
CA PRO A 38 1.73 -0.86 -22.72
C PRO A 38 1.31 -1.07 -21.28
N LEU A 39 0.75 -2.23 -20.92
CA LEU A 39 0.37 -2.54 -19.53
C LEU A 39 1.58 -2.63 -18.59
N ARG A 40 2.77 -2.94 -19.11
CA ARG A 40 3.99 -2.92 -18.30
C ARG A 40 4.37 -1.49 -17.91
N TYR A 41 4.22 -0.55 -18.81
CA TYR A 41 4.38 0.88 -18.51
C TYR A 41 3.30 1.37 -17.54
N LEU A 42 2.04 0.98 -17.74
CA LEU A 42 0.97 1.28 -16.80
C LEU A 42 1.30 0.77 -15.38
N TYR A 43 1.87 -0.44 -15.27
CA TYR A 43 2.32 -0.96 -13.98
C TYR A 43 3.37 -0.05 -13.32
N VAL A 44 4.33 0.48 -14.05
CA VAL A 44 5.35 1.40 -13.49
C VAL A 44 4.69 2.64 -12.88
N TRP A 45 3.66 3.19 -13.52
CA TRP A 45 2.87 4.31 -12.98
C TRP A 45 2.12 3.92 -11.71
N ILE A 46 1.50 2.76 -11.72
CA ILE A 46 0.75 2.24 -10.58
C ILE A 46 1.70 2.01 -9.39
N ASP A 47 2.80 1.33 -9.62
CA ASP A 47 3.78 0.97 -8.60
C ASP A 47 4.40 2.20 -7.91
N TYR A 48 4.61 3.26 -8.69
CA TYR A 48 5.09 4.53 -8.17
C TYR A 48 4.21 5.13 -7.07
N ILE A 49 2.87 5.04 -7.18
CA ILE A 49 1.95 5.79 -6.31
C ILE A 49 1.12 4.91 -5.36
N GLN A 50 0.82 3.65 -5.72
CA GLN A 50 -0.18 2.83 -5.04
C GLN A 50 0.09 2.69 -3.53
N MET A 51 1.25 2.15 -3.15
CA MET A 51 1.59 1.90 -1.74
C MET A 51 1.95 3.19 -0.98
N PRO A 52 2.71 4.14 -1.53
CA PRO A 52 2.91 5.46 -0.92
C PRO A 52 1.60 6.19 -0.60
N LEU A 53 0.64 6.21 -1.52
CA LEU A 53 -0.67 6.85 -1.30
C LEU A 53 -1.44 6.13 -0.19
N PHE A 54 -1.46 4.79 -0.21
CA PHE A 54 -2.12 4.00 0.83
C PHE A 54 -1.54 4.27 2.21
N THR A 55 -0.21 4.37 2.28
CA THR A 55 0.53 4.64 3.52
C THR A 55 0.32 6.09 4.00
N ALA A 56 0.31 7.06 3.11
CA ALA A 56 0.02 8.45 3.46
C ALA A 56 -1.41 8.60 4.01
N ILE A 57 -2.41 7.92 3.42
CA ILE A 57 -3.77 7.87 3.96
C ILE A 57 -3.80 7.24 5.36
N ALA A 58 -3.01 6.19 5.61
CA ALA A 58 -2.92 5.57 6.93
C ALA A 58 -2.31 6.53 7.97
N GLY A 59 -1.29 7.30 7.60
CA GLY A 59 -0.69 8.36 8.41
C GLY A 59 -1.66 9.50 8.70
N TRP A 60 -2.39 9.95 7.70
CA TRP A 60 -3.45 10.95 7.85
C TRP A 60 -4.54 10.47 8.81
N ALA A 61 -5.02 9.25 8.66
CA ALA A 61 -6.04 8.65 9.52
C ALA A 61 -5.56 8.44 10.97
N TYR A 62 -4.26 8.13 11.15
CA TYR A 62 -3.66 8.08 12.48
C TYR A 62 -3.68 9.45 13.16
N ALA A 63 -3.35 10.50 12.43
CA ALA A 63 -3.22 11.87 12.94
C ALA A 63 -4.56 12.57 13.24
N LEU A 64 -5.69 12.01 12.77
CA LEU A 64 -7.04 12.52 13.09
C LEU A 64 -7.35 12.51 14.60
N LYS A 65 -6.74 11.59 15.35
CA LYS A 65 -6.91 11.50 16.78
C LYS A 65 -5.69 12.10 17.48
N PRO A 66 -5.88 13.01 18.43
CA PRO A 66 -4.77 13.51 19.24
C PRO A 66 -4.05 12.34 19.91
N PHE A 67 -2.73 12.45 19.99
CA PHE A 67 -1.94 11.48 20.74
C PHE A 67 -2.33 11.56 22.23
N SER A 68 -2.67 10.42 22.81
CA SER A 68 -2.95 10.29 24.23
C SER A 68 -2.06 9.25 24.87
N ALA A 69 -1.18 9.68 25.76
CA ALA A 69 -0.33 8.80 26.55
C ALA A 69 -1.15 7.92 27.53
N SER A 70 -2.36 8.33 27.87
CA SER A 70 -3.23 7.62 28.83
C SER A 70 -3.65 6.22 28.34
N SER A 71 -3.67 5.99 27.03
CA SER A 71 -4.03 4.66 26.49
C SER A 71 -2.92 3.60 26.60
N GLY A 72 -1.74 3.94 27.10
CA GLY A 72 -0.60 3.04 27.29
C GLY A 72 -0.09 2.37 26.01
N PHE A 73 1.22 2.17 25.92
CA PHE A 73 1.86 1.54 24.75
C PHE A 73 1.31 0.13 24.45
N GLY A 74 1.20 -0.71 25.48
CA GLY A 74 0.73 -2.10 25.30
C GLY A 74 -0.69 -2.20 24.75
N SER A 75 -1.60 -1.31 25.20
CA SER A 75 -2.97 -1.23 24.67
C SER A 75 -2.99 -0.80 23.20
N PHE A 76 -2.16 0.18 22.84
CA PHE A 76 -2.03 0.63 21.44
C PHE A 76 -1.51 -0.50 20.54
N VAL A 77 -0.39 -1.13 20.92
CA VAL A 77 0.23 -2.24 20.17
C VAL A 77 -0.77 -3.38 20.01
N ARG A 78 -1.45 -3.81 21.10
CA ARG A 78 -2.46 -4.87 21.03
C ARG A 78 -3.59 -4.54 20.06
N LYS A 79 -4.11 -3.30 20.07
CA LYS A 79 -5.17 -2.86 19.13
C LYS A 79 -4.69 -2.94 17.68
N LYS A 80 -3.45 -2.51 17.40
CA LYS A 80 -2.88 -2.54 16.05
C LYS A 80 -2.57 -3.98 15.61
N ALA A 81 -2.04 -4.82 16.49
CA ALA A 81 -1.80 -6.23 16.21
C ALA A 81 -3.10 -6.98 15.86
N LEU A 82 -4.15 -6.82 16.67
CA LEU A 82 -5.46 -7.42 16.39
C LEU A 82 -6.06 -6.93 15.07
N ARG A 83 -5.80 -5.67 14.69
CA ARG A 83 -6.34 -5.09 13.45
C ARG A 83 -5.58 -5.50 12.20
N LEU A 84 -4.26 -5.72 12.29
CA LEU A 84 -3.38 -5.92 11.13
C LEU A 84 -2.81 -7.33 11.07
N LEU A 85 -2.23 -7.82 12.20
CA LEU A 85 -1.47 -9.07 12.18
C LEU A 85 -2.38 -10.31 12.28
N VAL A 86 -3.48 -10.25 13.02
CA VAL A 86 -4.41 -11.38 13.12
C VAL A 86 -5.09 -11.65 11.77
N PRO A 87 -5.68 -10.67 11.06
CA PRO A 87 -6.20 -10.90 9.72
C PRO A 87 -5.11 -11.32 8.72
N MET A 88 -3.91 -10.74 8.80
CA MET A 88 -2.78 -11.16 7.96
C MET A 88 -2.47 -12.64 8.15
N ALA A 89 -2.35 -13.10 9.40
CA ALA A 89 -2.07 -14.50 9.69
C ALA A 89 -3.21 -15.41 9.18
N ALA A 90 -4.47 -15.07 9.46
CA ALA A 90 -5.62 -15.88 9.06
C ALA A 90 -5.78 -15.96 7.52
N VAL A 91 -5.81 -14.79 6.86
CA VAL A 91 -6.00 -14.73 5.39
C VAL A 91 -4.75 -15.19 4.65
N GLY A 92 -3.55 -14.85 5.15
CA GLY A 92 -2.28 -15.30 4.57
C GLY A 92 -2.13 -16.82 4.59
N THR A 93 -2.51 -17.47 5.71
CA THR A 93 -2.54 -18.93 5.80
C THR A 93 -3.53 -19.54 4.80
N LEU A 94 -4.74 -18.99 4.74
CA LEU A 94 -5.75 -19.44 3.78
C LEU A 94 -5.24 -19.28 2.34
N TYR A 95 -4.62 -18.13 2.03
CA TYR A 95 -4.07 -17.85 0.71
C TYR A 95 -2.94 -18.82 0.35
N PHE A 96 -2.04 -19.12 1.29
CA PHE A 96 -0.99 -20.11 1.10
C PHE A 96 -1.55 -21.50 0.79
N LEU A 97 -2.54 -21.96 1.57
CA LEU A 97 -3.17 -23.26 1.35
C LEU A 97 -3.87 -23.35 0.00
N VAL A 98 -4.57 -22.28 -0.40
CA VAL A 98 -5.21 -22.21 -1.74
C VAL A 98 -4.14 -22.23 -2.84
N GLN A 99 -3.05 -21.48 -2.71
CA GLN A 99 -1.94 -21.52 -3.68
C GLN A 99 -1.29 -22.90 -3.78
N TYR A 100 -1.14 -23.60 -2.65
CA TYR A 100 -0.57 -24.94 -2.61
C TYR A 100 -1.47 -25.97 -3.35
N LEU A 101 -2.78 -25.90 -3.11
CA LEU A 101 -3.75 -26.86 -3.63
C LEU A 101 -4.14 -26.61 -5.09
N MET A 102 -4.23 -25.33 -5.50
CA MET A 102 -4.76 -24.98 -6.82
C MET A 102 -3.70 -25.11 -7.92
N PRO A 103 -4.02 -25.76 -9.05
CA PRO A 103 -3.17 -25.76 -10.23
C PRO A 103 -3.13 -24.38 -10.91
N GLY A 104 -2.05 -24.06 -11.63
CA GLY A 104 -1.92 -22.82 -12.41
C GLY A 104 -1.59 -21.55 -11.59
N THR A 105 -1.30 -21.68 -10.28
CA THR A 105 -0.77 -20.59 -9.47
C THR A 105 0.71 -20.31 -9.83
N ASN A 106 1.10 -19.02 -9.84
CA ASN A 106 2.45 -18.63 -10.26
C ASN A 106 3.54 -19.04 -9.25
N ASN A 107 3.21 -19.04 -7.94
CA ASN A 107 4.17 -19.32 -6.87
C ASN A 107 3.61 -20.42 -5.95
N LYS A 108 4.02 -21.66 -6.17
CA LYS A 108 3.71 -22.75 -5.24
C LYS A 108 4.77 -22.83 -4.16
N GLY A 109 4.35 -22.72 -2.90
CA GLY A 109 5.20 -22.97 -1.75
C GLY A 109 5.13 -24.43 -1.32
N GLU A 110 6.12 -24.88 -0.52
CA GLU A 110 6.09 -26.15 0.17
C GLU A 110 5.42 -26.01 1.54
N LEU A 111 4.63 -26.99 1.96
CA LEU A 111 3.96 -26.96 3.28
C LEU A 111 4.94 -26.79 4.44
N SER A 112 6.13 -27.38 4.33
CA SER A 112 7.22 -27.23 5.30
C SER A 112 7.65 -25.78 5.51
N GLN A 113 7.40 -24.91 4.54
CA GLN A 113 7.77 -23.50 4.57
C GLN A 113 6.62 -22.56 4.94
N MET A 114 5.44 -23.09 5.30
CA MET A 114 4.27 -22.29 5.66
C MET A 114 4.55 -21.30 6.82
N TRP A 115 5.39 -21.68 7.78
CA TRP A 115 5.78 -20.81 8.89
C TRP A 115 6.44 -19.50 8.46
N ARG A 116 7.05 -19.48 7.26
CA ARG A 116 7.73 -18.28 6.71
C ARG A 116 6.79 -17.11 6.47
N ILE A 117 5.50 -17.38 6.23
CA ILE A 117 4.48 -16.33 6.02
C ILE A 117 4.30 -15.43 7.26
N TYR A 118 4.67 -15.93 8.45
CA TYR A 118 4.56 -15.17 9.70
C TYR A 118 5.83 -14.39 10.05
N VAL A 119 6.96 -14.76 9.45
CA VAL A 119 8.27 -14.21 9.80
C VAL A 119 8.84 -13.35 8.69
N PHE A 120 8.56 -13.69 7.44
CA PHE A 120 9.07 -12.99 6.25
C PHE A 120 7.94 -12.37 5.44
N PRO A 121 8.25 -11.37 4.59
CA PRO A 121 7.26 -10.84 3.65
C PRO A 121 6.68 -11.96 2.80
N TYR A 122 5.37 -12.06 2.76
CA TYR A 122 4.71 -13.06 1.95
C TYR A 122 3.78 -12.39 0.93
N THR A 123 4.12 -12.52 -0.34
CA THR A 123 3.36 -12.01 -1.48
C THR A 123 2.77 -10.61 -1.26
N ILE A 124 1.44 -10.47 -1.28
CA ILE A 124 0.72 -9.21 -1.11
C ILE A 124 0.59 -8.77 0.37
N TYR A 125 0.88 -9.64 1.35
CA TYR A 125 0.66 -9.37 2.77
C TYR A 125 1.82 -8.66 3.48
N TRP A 126 2.95 -8.45 2.79
CA TRP A 126 4.14 -7.78 3.34
C TRP A 126 3.85 -6.41 3.97
N TYR A 127 2.85 -5.71 3.46
CA TYR A 127 2.52 -4.36 3.89
C TYR A 127 1.90 -4.29 5.29
N LEU A 128 1.16 -5.31 5.74
CA LEU A 128 0.51 -5.29 7.06
C LEU A 128 1.50 -5.30 8.23
N PRO A 129 2.52 -6.17 8.27
CA PRO A 129 3.57 -6.08 9.28
C PRO A 129 4.40 -4.82 9.14
N SER A 130 4.70 -4.36 7.91
CA SER A 130 5.36 -3.06 7.68
C SER A 130 4.56 -1.91 8.30
N LEU A 131 3.26 -1.84 8.03
CA LEU A 131 2.39 -0.80 8.58
C LEU A 131 2.27 -0.90 10.10
N PHE A 132 2.26 -2.11 10.65
CA PHE A 132 2.28 -2.32 12.10
C PHE A 132 3.54 -1.72 12.72
N LEU A 133 4.72 -1.98 12.17
CA LEU A 133 5.99 -1.41 12.62
C LEU A 133 5.99 0.12 12.53
N ILE A 134 5.49 0.68 11.43
CA ILE A 134 5.34 2.13 11.25
C ILE A 134 4.46 2.73 12.35
N PHE A 135 3.34 2.10 12.70
CA PHE A 135 2.50 2.58 13.81
C PHE A 135 3.22 2.56 15.15
N VAL A 136 4.04 1.54 15.41
CA VAL A 136 4.84 1.43 16.65
C VAL A 136 5.87 2.57 16.70
N VAL A 137 6.60 2.80 15.61
CA VAL A 137 7.58 3.90 15.50
C VAL A 137 6.88 5.25 15.68
N GLN A 138 5.77 5.49 14.99
CA GLN A 138 5.03 6.74 15.10
C GLN A 138 4.52 7.00 16.52
N TRP A 139 3.98 5.99 17.20
CA TRP A 139 3.56 6.12 18.59
C TRP A 139 4.71 6.54 19.49
N TRP A 140 5.88 5.91 19.33
CA TRP A 140 7.07 6.23 20.11
C TRP A 140 7.54 7.66 19.84
N MET A 141 7.57 8.11 18.57
CA MET A 141 7.94 9.47 18.19
C MET A 141 6.98 10.52 18.78
N ASP A 142 5.67 10.24 18.76
CA ASP A 142 4.67 11.12 19.36
C ASP A 142 4.82 11.19 20.88
N SER A 143 5.13 10.09 21.56
CA SER A 143 5.39 10.05 23.00
C SER A 143 6.57 10.93 23.42
N ARG A 144 7.54 11.13 22.51
CA ARG A 144 8.72 11.99 22.69
C ARG A 144 8.53 13.40 22.14
N LYS A 145 7.36 13.71 21.58
CA LYS A 145 7.04 15.01 20.93
C LYS A 145 8.02 15.37 19.81
N TRP A 146 8.50 14.34 19.05
CA TRP A 146 9.44 14.54 17.96
C TRP A 146 8.76 15.02 16.68
N MET A 147 7.43 14.98 16.60
CA MET A 147 6.64 15.36 15.43
C MET A 147 5.52 16.36 15.77
N ASP A 148 5.70 17.17 16.81
CA ASP A 148 4.69 18.13 17.28
C ASP A 148 4.76 19.50 16.57
N THR A 149 5.85 19.78 15.86
CA THR A 149 6.01 21.00 15.07
C THR A 149 6.43 20.69 13.63
N PRO A 150 6.14 21.59 12.65
CA PRO A 150 6.55 21.39 11.26
C PRO A 150 8.06 21.19 11.08
N GLY A 151 8.88 21.94 11.86
CA GLY A 151 10.35 21.81 11.80
C GLY A 151 10.83 20.46 12.28
N LYS A 152 10.37 19.98 13.42
CA LYS A 152 10.70 18.64 13.95
C LYS A 152 10.24 17.55 12.99
N TRP A 153 9.01 17.68 12.47
CA TRP A 153 8.50 16.77 11.45
C TRP A 153 9.41 16.71 10.21
N ALA A 154 9.85 17.88 9.71
CA ALA A 154 10.72 17.94 8.53
C ALA A 154 12.05 17.19 8.76
N VAL A 155 12.66 17.35 9.93
CA VAL A 155 13.89 16.61 10.32
C VAL A 155 13.61 15.10 10.35
N CYS A 156 12.53 14.66 10.98
CA CYS A 156 12.16 13.25 11.04
C CYS A 156 11.86 12.68 9.66
N CYS A 157 11.17 13.44 8.80
CA CYS A 157 10.86 13.03 7.43
C CYS A 157 12.12 12.91 6.57
N MET A 158 13.08 13.84 6.72
CA MET A 158 14.38 13.77 6.05
C MET A 158 15.18 12.54 6.52
N ALA A 159 15.23 12.28 7.82
CA ALA A 159 15.86 11.08 8.36
C ALA A 159 15.23 9.80 7.82
N ALA A 160 13.89 9.75 7.75
CA ALA A 160 13.15 8.62 7.18
C ALA A 160 13.45 8.44 5.68
N LEU A 161 13.58 9.53 4.90
CA LEU A 161 13.99 9.48 3.50
C LEU A 161 15.40 8.90 3.34
N ILE A 162 16.34 9.37 4.15
CA ILE A 162 17.72 8.86 4.13
C ILE A 162 17.74 7.37 4.46
N LEU A 163 17.05 6.95 5.51
CA LEU A 163 16.94 5.54 5.90
C LEU A 163 16.27 4.69 4.82
N SER A 164 15.25 5.21 4.17
CA SER A 164 14.60 4.54 3.03
C SER A 164 15.59 4.35 1.88
N ARG A 165 16.45 5.34 1.59
CA ARG A 165 17.48 5.20 0.52
C ARG A 165 18.60 4.24 0.90
N ILE A 166 19.06 4.27 2.16
CA ILE A 166 20.01 3.29 2.68
C ILE A 166 19.41 1.87 2.58
N ASN A 167 18.14 1.73 2.90
CA ASN A 167 17.44 0.46 2.76
C ASN A 167 17.45 -0.05 1.32
N ASP A 168 17.14 0.79 0.35
CA ASP A 168 17.05 0.38 -1.06
C ASP A 168 18.43 0.04 -1.66
N VAL A 169 19.50 0.76 -1.26
CA VAL A 169 20.82 0.60 -1.83
C VAL A 169 21.63 -0.50 -1.13
N TRP A 170 21.49 -0.64 0.17
CA TRP A 170 22.36 -1.50 0.97
C TRP A 170 21.59 -2.56 1.77
N ILE A 171 20.66 -2.16 2.66
CA ILE A 171 19.98 -3.10 3.56
C ILE A 171 19.16 -4.13 2.77
N LEU A 172 18.58 -3.73 1.65
CA LEU A 172 17.72 -4.60 0.82
C LEU A 172 18.48 -5.85 0.32
N HIS A 173 19.77 -5.75 0.11
CA HIS A 173 20.58 -6.83 -0.45
C HIS A 173 21.29 -7.68 0.62
N GLU A 174 21.68 -7.08 1.74
CA GLU A 174 22.58 -7.71 2.70
C GLU A 174 21.87 -8.36 3.90
N VAL A 175 20.66 -7.89 4.25
CA VAL A 175 19.98 -8.31 5.48
C VAL A 175 18.68 -9.07 5.16
N PRO A 176 18.35 -10.18 5.84
CA PRO A 176 17.04 -10.84 5.72
C PRO A 176 15.90 -9.90 6.13
N ASP A 177 14.81 -9.88 5.36
CA ASP A 177 13.66 -9.01 5.65
C ASP A 177 12.72 -9.64 6.70
N LEU A 178 13.15 -9.60 7.96
CA LEU A 178 12.35 -10.12 9.06
C LEU A 178 11.14 -9.20 9.31
N PHE A 179 9.95 -9.80 9.35
CA PHE A 179 8.71 -9.09 9.65
C PHE A 179 8.45 -7.86 8.77
N SER A 180 8.93 -7.90 7.53
CA SER A 180 8.81 -6.79 6.54
C SER A 180 9.33 -5.44 7.03
N PHE A 181 10.40 -5.42 7.82
CA PHE A 181 10.96 -4.14 8.31
C PHE A 181 11.51 -3.28 7.19
N LYS A 182 12.00 -3.89 6.09
CA LYS A 182 12.45 -3.17 4.90
C LYS A 182 11.31 -2.42 4.23
N GLY A 183 10.15 -3.07 4.13
CA GLY A 183 8.93 -2.41 3.68
C GLY A 183 8.51 -1.27 4.59
N ALA A 184 8.67 -1.42 5.92
CA ALA A 184 8.43 -0.35 6.87
C ALA A 184 9.36 0.85 6.64
N LEU A 185 10.67 0.61 6.47
CA LEU A 185 11.64 1.67 6.18
C LEU A 185 11.31 2.41 4.87
N GLY A 186 10.96 1.66 3.82
CA GLY A 186 10.59 2.24 2.52
C GLY A 186 9.31 3.09 2.56
N GLN A 187 8.35 2.72 3.40
CA GLN A 187 7.04 3.38 3.49
C GLN A 187 6.95 4.46 4.57
N LEU A 188 7.91 4.52 5.51
CA LEU A 188 7.90 5.45 6.64
C LEU A 188 7.80 6.93 6.24
N PRO A 189 8.55 7.44 5.23
CA PRO A 189 8.45 8.84 4.82
C PRO A 189 7.03 9.22 4.38
N TYR A 190 6.35 8.34 3.66
CA TYR A 190 5.00 8.59 3.15
C TYR A 190 3.95 8.60 4.26
N PHE A 191 4.14 7.77 5.29
CA PHE A 191 3.31 7.83 6.48
C PHE A 191 3.46 9.19 7.18
N PHE A 192 4.69 9.71 7.32
CA PHE A 192 4.95 11.01 7.90
C PHE A 192 4.33 12.15 7.09
N VAL A 193 4.31 12.05 5.76
CA VAL A 193 3.58 12.97 4.88
C VAL A 193 2.09 12.99 5.22
N GLY A 194 1.49 11.83 5.40
CA GLY A 194 0.09 11.72 5.82
C GLY A 194 -0.18 12.39 7.17
N VAL A 195 0.68 12.14 8.16
CA VAL A 195 0.60 12.78 9.49
C VAL A 195 0.69 14.30 9.36
N ALA A 196 1.64 14.81 8.59
CA ALA A 196 1.80 16.26 8.39
C ALA A 196 0.62 16.88 7.64
N SER A 197 0.10 16.21 6.63
CA SER A 197 -1.08 16.67 5.88
C SER A 197 -2.31 16.86 6.76
N CYS A 198 -2.43 16.10 7.85
CA CYS A 198 -3.50 16.26 8.82
C CYS A 198 -3.17 17.31 9.88
N ARG A 199 -1.96 17.27 10.46
CA ARG A 199 -1.60 18.14 11.61
C ARG A 199 -1.23 19.56 11.19
N PHE A 200 -0.61 19.73 10.01
CA PHE A 200 -0.02 20.99 9.56
C PHE A 200 -0.62 21.51 8.26
N ALA A 201 -1.86 21.13 7.95
CA ALA A 201 -2.52 21.48 6.70
C ALA A 201 -2.49 22.98 6.40
N VAL A 202 -2.85 23.84 7.38
CA VAL A 202 -2.91 25.29 7.20
C VAL A 202 -1.55 25.90 6.85
N PRO A 203 -0.46 25.67 7.59
CA PRO A 203 0.86 26.20 7.24
C PRO A 203 1.36 25.72 5.87
N LEU A 204 1.05 24.48 5.48
CA LEU A 204 1.54 23.87 4.24
C LEU A 204 0.80 24.39 2.99
N TYR A 205 -0.52 24.64 3.09
CA TYR A 205 -1.36 24.94 1.93
C TYR A 205 -1.81 26.41 1.83
N SER A 206 -1.59 27.23 2.85
CA SER A 206 -2.03 28.63 2.89
C SER A 206 -1.32 29.52 1.88
N ARG A 207 -0.07 29.20 1.54
CA ARG A 207 0.76 30.00 0.64
C ARG A 207 0.69 29.49 -0.81
N PRO A 208 0.19 30.27 -1.79
CA PRO A 208 0.13 29.86 -3.19
C PRO A 208 1.49 29.42 -3.75
N ALA A 209 2.57 30.15 -3.41
CA ALA A 209 3.94 29.82 -3.85
C ALA A 209 4.35 28.38 -3.44
N VAL A 210 4.03 27.96 -2.21
CA VAL A 210 4.33 26.60 -1.74
C VAL A 210 3.61 25.55 -2.59
N ARG A 211 2.32 25.80 -2.91
CA ARG A 211 1.56 24.89 -3.78
C ARG A 211 2.12 24.82 -5.20
N HIS A 212 2.55 25.95 -5.79
CA HIS A 212 3.17 25.94 -7.11
C HIS A 212 4.50 25.19 -7.11
N VAL A 213 5.34 25.36 -6.07
CA VAL A 213 6.58 24.58 -5.93
C VAL A 213 6.28 23.09 -5.79
N MET A 214 5.31 22.72 -4.93
CA MET A 214 4.87 21.32 -4.82
C MET A 214 4.41 20.75 -6.16
N LEU A 215 3.63 21.49 -6.92
CA LEU A 215 3.16 21.07 -8.24
C LEU A 215 4.33 20.90 -9.22
N ALA A 216 5.25 21.86 -9.27
CA ALA A 216 6.41 21.78 -10.15
C ALA A 216 7.27 20.55 -9.84
N VAL A 217 7.56 20.28 -8.56
CA VAL A 217 8.33 19.10 -8.14
C VAL A 217 7.58 17.80 -8.43
N ALA A 218 6.25 17.76 -8.23
CA ALA A 218 5.43 16.60 -8.60
C ALA A 218 5.45 16.33 -10.11
N LEU A 219 5.40 17.37 -10.94
CA LEU A 219 5.51 17.24 -12.41
C LEU A 219 6.90 16.74 -12.84
N CYS A 220 7.96 17.12 -12.14
CA CYS A 220 9.29 16.51 -12.34
C CYS A 220 9.27 14.98 -12.11
N GLY A 221 8.53 14.51 -11.10
CA GLY A 221 8.34 13.07 -10.87
C GLY A 221 7.66 12.38 -12.05
N ILE A 222 6.62 13.00 -12.60
CA ILE A 222 5.95 12.51 -13.81
C ILE A 222 6.94 12.41 -14.99
N ALA A 223 7.74 13.46 -15.21
CA ALA A 223 8.75 13.44 -16.26
C ALA A 223 9.80 12.35 -16.05
N LEU A 224 10.23 12.11 -14.80
CA LEU A 224 11.16 11.04 -14.47
C LEU A 224 10.60 9.65 -14.75
N ILE A 225 9.33 9.41 -14.44
CA ILE A 225 8.67 8.13 -14.76
C ILE A 225 8.64 7.91 -16.27
N GLN A 226 8.38 8.97 -17.04
CA GLN A 226 8.36 8.88 -18.51
C GLN A 226 9.72 8.46 -19.10
N THR A 227 10.83 8.72 -18.41
CA THR A 227 12.14 8.26 -18.90
C THR A 227 12.24 6.74 -19.01
N VAL A 228 11.48 5.99 -18.22
CA VAL A 228 11.42 4.52 -18.30
C VAL A 228 10.87 4.03 -19.64
N TRP A 229 9.98 4.81 -20.29
CA TRP A 229 9.42 4.48 -21.61
C TRP A 229 10.48 4.49 -22.72
N PHE A 230 11.43 5.42 -22.61
CA PHE A 230 12.46 5.62 -23.63
C PHE A 230 13.76 4.86 -23.30
N TYR A 231 14.04 4.65 -22.02
CA TYR A 231 15.29 4.08 -21.52
C TYR A 231 15.06 3.00 -20.45
N PRO A 232 14.33 1.91 -20.76
CA PRO A 232 14.08 0.85 -19.80
C PRO A 232 15.41 0.26 -19.32
N GLY A 233 15.63 0.24 -18.02
CA GLY A 233 16.83 -0.30 -17.38
C GLY A 233 17.99 0.68 -17.17
N LYS A 234 18.15 1.74 -17.97
CA LYS A 234 19.26 2.69 -17.82
C LYS A 234 19.01 3.79 -16.76
N CYS A 235 17.76 4.18 -16.56
CA CYS A 235 17.37 5.22 -15.61
C CYS A 235 16.89 4.67 -14.27
N ALA A 236 16.90 3.37 -14.05
CA ALA A 236 16.33 2.75 -12.85
C ALA A 236 16.95 3.27 -11.55
N SER A 237 18.30 3.37 -11.48
CA SER A 237 18.97 3.80 -10.26
C SER A 237 18.71 5.26 -9.89
N LEU A 238 18.74 6.17 -10.87
CA LEU A 238 18.47 7.59 -10.64
C LEU A 238 16.99 7.83 -10.31
N SER A 239 16.09 7.18 -11.02
CA SER A 239 14.66 7.29 -10.76
C SER A 239 14.29 6.74 -9.38
N MET A 240 14.85 5.61 -8.95
CA MET A 240 14.66 5.07 -7.60
C MET A 240 15.05 6.07 -6.50
N LEU A 241 16.09 6.86 -6.71
CA LEU A 241 16.52 7.88 -5.75
C LEU A 241 15.60 9.09 -5.73
N LEU A 242 15.09 9.51 -6.90
CA LEU A 242 14.36 10.76 -7.05
C LEU A 242 12.84 10.60 -6.88
N TYR A 243 12.27 9.42 -7.16
CA TYR A 243 10.83 9.19 -7.04
C TYR A 243 10.25 9.55 -5.66
N PRO A 244 10.84 9.17 -4.54
CA PRO A 244 10.28 9.53 -3.24
C PRO A 244 10.25 11.03 -3.01
N VAL A 245 11.28 11.75 -3.44
CA VAL A 245 11.38 13.20 -3.28
C VAL A 245 10.29 13.91 -4.09
N THR A 246 10.07 13.46 -5.33
CA THR A 246 9.05 14.06 -6.22
C THR A 246 7.63 13.61 -5.86
N LEU A 247 7.46 12.42 -5.28
CA LEU A 247 6.18 11.89 -4.88
C LEU A 247 5.61 12.56 -3.62
N ILE A 248 6.46 12.99 -2.69
CA ILE A 248 6.02 13.65 -1.46
C ILE A 248 5.14 14.88 -1.73
N PRO A 249 5.53 15.84 -2.58
CA PRO A 249 4.66 16.96 -2.93
C PRO A 249 3.35 16.54 -3.60
N ALA A 250 3.38 15.51 -4.44
CA ALA A 250 2.16 14.97 -5.06
C ALA A 250 1.18 14.43 -4.01
N LEU A 251 1.67 13.70 -3.01
CA LEU A 251 0.85 13.19 -1.91
C LEU A 251 0.25 14.33 -1.06
N PHE A 252 1.01 15.38 -0.78
CA PHE A 252 0.46 16.57 -0.11
C PHE A 252 -0.68 17.19 -0.89
N LEU A 253 -0.50 17.38 -2.21
CA LEU A 253 -1.53 17.96 -3.07
C LEU A 253 -2.77 17.08 -3.16
N LEU A 254 -2.60 15.76 -3.27
CA LEU A 254 -3.71 14.79 -3.30
C LEU A 254 -4.49 14.83 -1.98
N LEU A 255 -3.82 14.79 -0.82
CA LEU A 255 -4.47 14.83 0.49
C LEU A 255 -5.12 16.20 0.80
N ALA A 256 -4.66 17.29 0.17
CA ALA A 256 -5.30 18.60 0.25
C ALA A 256 -6.51 18.75 -0.67
N SER A 257 -6.69 17.85 -1.63
CA SER A 257 -7.81 17.90 -2.58
C SER A 257 -9.14 17.75 -1.85
N LYS A 258 -10.13 18.55 -2.27
CA LYS A 258 -11.52 18.46 -1.82
C LYS A 258 -12.40 17.64 -2.77
N TRP A 259 -11.82 17.16 -3.86
CA TRP A 259 -12.56 16.37 -4.84
C TRP A 259 -12.97 15.02 -4.24
N HIS A 260 -14.22 14.65 -4.47
CA HIS A 260 -14.74 13.35 -4.07
C HIS A 260 -15.68 12.78 -5.13
N ASN A 261 -15.73 11.45 -5.19
CA ASN A 261 -16.57 10.70 -6.10
C ASN A 261 -17.23 9.54 -5.34
N ARG A 262 -18.56 9.40 -5.46
CA ARG A 262 -19.36 8.43 -4.71
C ARG A 262 -18.93 6.97 -4.95
N PHE A 263 -18.56 6.64 -6.18
CA PHE A 263 -18.10 5.29 -6.53
C PHE A 263 -16.79 4.94 -5.79
N PHE A 264 -15.79 5.83 -5.85
CA PHE A 264 -14.53 5.61 -5.14
C PHE A 264 -14.68 5.67 -3.62
N VAL A 265 -15.57 6.50 -3.09
CA VAL A 265 -15.92 6.51 -1.66
C VAL A 265 -16.49 5.15 -1.24
N TRP A 266 -17.39 4.57 -2.04
CA TRP A 266 -17.93 3.25 -1.77
C TRP A 266 -16.85 2.18 -1.77
N ILE A 267 -15.98 2.12 -2.79
CA ILE A 267 -14.83 1.19 -2.83
C ILE A 267 -13.90 1.44 -1.64
N GLY A 268 -13.60 2.69 -1.32
CA GLY A 268 -12.74 3.07 -0.20
C GLY A 268 -13.23 2.55 1.15
N SER A 269 -14.55 2.45 1.33
CA SER A 269 -15.11 1.88 2.56
C SER A 269 -14.80 0.39 2.74
N TYR A 270 -14.54 -0.34 1.66
CA TYR A 270 -14.13 -1.75 1.65
C TYR A 270 -12.63 -1.97 1.38
N ALA A 271 -11.84 -0.89 1.29
CA ALA A 271 -10.44 -0.98 0.86
C ALA A 271 -9.61 -1.98 1.68
N TYR A 272 -9.87 -2.12 2.97
CA TYR A 272 -9.15 -3.08 3.82
C TYR A 272 -9.50 -4.53 3.46
N SER A 273 -10.76 -4.85 3.24
CA SER A 273 -11.21 -6.18 2.83
C SER A 273 -10.74 -6.52 1.42
N ILE A 274 -10.80 -5.53 0.51
CA ILE A 274 -10.24 -5.69 -0.84
C ILE A 274 -8.75 -5.98 -0.73
N TYR A 275 -7.99 -5.24 0.10
CA TYR A 275 -6.57 -5.49 0.31
C TYR A 275 -6.30 -6.92 0.80
N LEU A 276 -7.08 -7.43 1.74
CA LEU A 276 -6.89 -8.78 2.29
C LEU A 276 -7.19 -9.90 1.28
N PHE A 277 -8.22 -9.74 0.46
CA PHE A 277 -8.75 -10.83 -0.36
C PHE A 277 -8.54 -10.69 -1.86
N HIS A 278 -8.03 -9.56 -2.37
CA HIS A 278 -7.87 -9.36 -3.82
C HIS A 278 -6.98 -10.41 -4.48
N GLY A 279 -5.96 -10.93 -3.77
CA GLY A 279 -5.07 -11.95 -4.31
C GLY A 279 -5.79 -13.22 -4.79
N PHE A 280 -6.87 -13.61 -4.12
CA PHE A 280 -7.72 -14.73 -4.57
C PHE A 280 -8.41 -14.39 -5.90
N GLY A 281 -8.93 -13.17 -6.03
CA GLY A 281 -9.62 -12.71 -7.23
C GLY A 281 -8.69 -12.49 -8.42
N THR A 282 -7.50 -11.92 -8.21
CA THR A 282 -6.52 -11.67 -9.28
C THR A 282 -6.00 -12.98 -9.89
N SER A 283 -5.67 -13.96 -9.04
CA SER A 283 -5.21 -15.27 -9.48
C SER A 283 -6.37 -16.14 -9.98
N GLY A 284 -7.46 -16.22 -9.22
CA GLY A 284 -8.64 -17.04 -9.57
C GLY A 284 -9.30 -16.60 -10.87
N GLY A 285 -9.53 -15.29 -11.04
CA GLY A 285 -10.12 -14.75 -12.26
C GLY A 285 -9.31 -15.09 -13.51
N ARG A 286 -7.98 -14.95 -13.44
CA ARG A 286 -7.08 -15.35 -14.53
C ARG A 286 -7.12 -16.86 -14.83
N ILE A 287 -7.06 -17.69 -13.79
CA ILE A 287 -7.05 -19.15 -13.94
C ILE A 287 -8.36 -19.63 -14.56
N ILE A 288 -9.50 -19.16 -14.06
CA ILE A 288 -10.83 -19.54 -14.55
C ILE A 288 -10.98 -19.20 -16.04
N LEU A 289 -10.61 -17.97 -16.45
CA LEU A 289 -10.72 -17.57 -17.84
C LEU A 289 -9.83 -18.42 -18.78
N LYS A 290 -8.61 -18.71 -18.33
CA LYS A 290 -7.71 -19.59 -19.09
C LYS A 290 -8.25 -21.01 -19.22
N MET A 291 -8.88 -21.56 -18.18
CA MET A 291 -9.55 -22.86 -18.25
C MET A 291 -10.74 -22.87 -19.22
N MET A 292 -11.37 -21.71 -19.45
CA MET A 292 -12.41 -21.51 -20.46
C MET A 292 -11.86 -21.25 -21.87
N GLY A 293 -10.54 -21.33 -22.08
CA GLY A 293 -9.89 -21.06 -23.37
C GLY A 293 -9.76 -19.57 -23.71
N ILE A 294 -9.94 -18.67 -22.75
CA ILE A 294 -9.83 -17.22 -22.94
C ILE A 294 -8.44 -16.76 -22.50
N ASP A 295 -7.56 -16.53 -23.51
CA ASP A 295 -6.19 -16.05 -23.29
C ASP A 295 -6.03 -14.55 -23.63
N ALA A 296 -7.08 -13.89 -24.11
CA ALA A 296 -7.02 -12.48 -24.49
C ALA A 296 -6.77 -11.58 -23.26
N ILE A 297 -5.84 -10.64 -23.43
CA ILE A 297 -5.33 -9.76 -22.35
C ILE A 297 -6.45 -8.92 -21.73
N VAL A 298 -7.28 -8.28 -22.57
CA VAL A 298 -8.32 -7.33 -22.09
C VAL A 298 -9.42 -8.02 -21.27
N PRO A 299 -10.02 -9.14 -21.72
CA PRO A 299 -10.97 -9.90 -20.90
C PRO A 299 -10.38 -10.35 -19.56
N ILE A 300 -9.13 -10.86 -19.55
CA ILE A 300 -8.47 -11.27 -18.31
C ILE A 300 -8.27 -10.08 -17.36
N LEU A 301 -7.76 -8.95 -17.87
CA LEU A 301 -7.55 -7.74 -17.08
C LEU A 301 -8.86 -7.25 -16.43
N LEU A 302 -9.93 -7.11 -17.22
CA LEU A 302 -11.19 -6.60 -16.74
C LEU A 302 -11.87 -7.55 -15.75
N SER A 303 -11.95 -8.84 -16.09
CA SER A 303 -12.61 -9.83 -15.24
C SER A 303 -11.86 -10.08 -13.94
N ALA A 304 -10.52 -10.23 -13.99
CA ALA A 304 -9.73 -10.41 -12.79
C ALA A 304 -9.79 -9.17 -11.87
N THR A 305 -9.77 -7.96 -12.44
CA THR A 305 -9.94 -6.71 -11.67
C THR A 305 -11.33 -6.64 -11.03
N PHE A 306 -12.38 -6.98 -11.77
CA PHE A 306 -13.74 -6.99 -11.26
C PHE A 306 -13.90 -8.02 -10.11
N ILE A 307 -13.47 -9.26 -10.32
CA ILE A 307 -13.57 -10.32 -9.31
C ILE A 307 -12.73 -9.96 -8.08
N ALA A 308 -11.52 -9.42 -8.26
CA ALA A 308 -10.64 -9.03 -7.16
C ALA A 308 -11.12 -7.78 -6.41
N THR A 309 -12.04 -7.01 -6.95
CA THR A 309 -12.63 -5.85 -6.29
C THR A 309 -13.97 -6.20 -5.63
N ILE A 310 -14.89 -6.83 -6.36
CA ILE A 310 -16.24 -7.09 -5.89
C ILE A 310 -16.31 -8.35 -5.02
N GLY A 311 -15.55 -9.39 -5.34
CA GLY A 311 -15.47 -10.61 -4.53
C GLY A 311 -15.16 -10.32 -3.04
N PRO A 312 -14.11 -9.56 -2.72
CA PRO A 312 -13.84 -9.16 -1.34
C PRO A 312 -14.94 -8.36 -0.66
N VAL A 313 -15.72 -7.54 -1.39
CA VAL A 313 -16.88 -6.83 -0.83
C VAL A 313 -17.97 -7.82 -0.40
N LEU A 314 -18.21 -8.86 -1.20
CA LEU A 314 -19.15 -9.92 -0.84
C LEU A 314 -18.64 -10.73 0.36
N VAL A 315 -17.36 -11.06 0.37
CA VAL A 315 -16.71 -11.74 1.52
C VAL A 315 -16.82 -10.90 2.79
N ASP A 316 -16.56 -9.58 2.73
CA ASP A 316 -16.72 -8.68 3.88
C ASP A 316 -18.12 -8.76 4.47
N LYS A 317 -19.16 -8.67 3.63
CA LYS A 317 -20.56 -8.76 4.05
C LYS A 317 -20.93 -10.12 4.67
N LEU A 318 -20.31 -11.20 4.19
CA LEU A 318 -20.53 -12.54 4.74
C LEU A 318 -19.84 -12.69 6.10
N LEU A 319 -18.58 -12.26 6.21
CA LEU A 319 -17.81 -12.32 7.44
C LEU A 319 -18.40 -11.42 8.54
N ASP A 320 -19.02 -10.32 8.17
CA ASP A 320 -19.64 -9.37 9.10
C ASP A 320 -20.85 -9.95 9.84
N ARG A 321 -21.42 -11.06 9.35
CA ARG A 321 -22.53 -11.79 10.00
C ARG A 321 -22.11 -12.54 11.27
N SER A 322 -20.82 -12.81 11.46
CA SER A 322 -20.28 -13.51 12.63
C SER A 322 -19.21 -12.69 13.32
N GLY A 323 -19.40 -12.36 14.61
CA GLY A 323 -18.43 -11.60 15.39
C GLY A 323 -17.04 -12.23 15.43
N MET A 324 -16.96 -13.57 15.50
CA MET A 324 -15.70 -14.32 15.50
C MET A 324 -15.00 -14.23 14.15
N LEU A 325 -15.70 -14.48 13.05
CA LEU A 325 -15.12 -14.40 11.69
C LEU A 325 -14.70 -12.97 11.35
N ARG A 326 -15.52 -11.98 11.72
CA ARG A 326 -15.20 -10.57 11.56
C ARG A 326 -13.92 -10.18 12.29
N MET A 327 -13.75 -10.66 13.53
CA MET A 327 -12.53 -10.40 14.31
C MET A 327 -11.32 -11.10 13.69
N LEU A 328 -11.44 -12.36 13.32
CA LEU A 328 -10.34 -13.18 12.81
C LEU A 328 -9.86 -12.71 11.43
N PHE A 329 -10.80 -12.47 10.51
CA PHE A 329 -10.49 -12.18 9.11
C PHE A 329 -10.48 -10.69 8.77
N LEU A 330 -11.16 -9.83 9.54
CA LEU A 330 -11.22 -8.38 9.27
C LEU A 330 -10.61 -7.54 10.41
N GLY A 331 -10.24 -8.15 11.54
CA GLY A 331 -9.70 -7.44 12.70
C GLY A 331 -10.68 -6.40 13.28
N ARG A 332 -11.99 -6.58 13.07
CA ARG A 332 -13.07 -5.72 13.57
C ARG A 332 -13.74 -6.42 14.75
N LYS A 333 -14.03 -5.65 15.83
CA LYS A 333 -14.84 -6.12 16.95
C LYS A 333 -16.32 -6.05 16.61
#